data_dcd0bb0b8e5167668f5c4f4e26e7b4c7
#
_entry.id   dcd0bb0b8e5167668f5c4f4e26e7b4c7
#
_cell.length_a   1.000
_cell.length_b   1.000
_cell.length_c   1.000
_cell.angle_alpha   90.00
_cell.angle_beta   90.00
_cell.angle_gamma   90.00
#
_symmetry.space_group_name_H-M   'P 1'
#
loop_
_entity.id
_entity.type
_entity.pdbx_description
1 polymer ?
#
loop_
_entity_poly.entity_id
_entity_poly.type
_entity_poly.pdbx_seq_one_letter_code
_entity_poly.pdbx_strand_id
1 'polypeptide(L)'
;MRLLKHGLFAAALSLFAVACHAADAYTEGKNYRQVGTPQKPADPKRITVEEFFWYGCPHCYHLEPEVEAWLKTKGADVDFVRIPNTLGRPIGELHERAYYIADTLGILDKTHKPLFDAIHAQGFPMSTLESIRDLYVEKAGITPAQFDGIAHSFVVDSSMRRADDLAMTYGITGTPTFVVGGKYAVDAQDGVLKVVDFVIAKVRKERK
;
A
#
# COMPACT_ATOMS: atom_id res chain seq x y z
N MET A 1 57.85 10.59 66.73
CA MET A 1 57.67 10.91 65.28
C MET A 1 56.74 9.83 64.65
N ARG A 2 55.48 10.16 64.43
CA ARG A 2 54.48 9.23 63.86
C ARG A 2 54.15 9.72 62.44
N LEU A 3 54.52 8.92 61.44
CA LEU A 3 54.16 9.17 60.04
C LEU A 3 52.76 8.67 59.75
N LEU A 4 51.87 9.62 59.42
CA LEU A 4 50.52 9.34 58.94
C LEU A 4 50.58 8.94 57.45
N LYS A 5 50.17 7.73 57.14
CA LYS A 5 49.95 7.26 55.74
C LYS A 5 48.55 7.63 55.35
N HIS A 6 48.40 8.53 54.37
CA HIS A 6 47.14 8.86 53.72
C HIS A 6 46.89 7.83 52.60
N GLY A 7 45.88 6.97 52.78
CA GLY A 7 45.37 6.11 51.74
C GLY A 7 44.35 6.89 50.87
N LEU A 8 44.65 7.04 49.58
CA LEU A 8 43.72 7.54 48.59
C LEU A 8 42.76 6.38 48.21
N PHE A 9 41.49 6.53 48.53
CA PHE A 9 40.44 5.66 48.05
C PHE A 9 39.95 6.26 46.71
N ALA A 10 40.34 5.64 45.59
CA ALA A 10 39.79 5.97 44.27
C ALA A 10 38.44 5.27 44.09
N ALA A 11 37.34 6.01 44.23
CA ALA A 11 35.99 5.51 43.90
C ALA A 11 35.83 5.51 42.41
N ALA A 12 35.87 4.33 41.79
CA ALA A 12 35.51 4.14 40.38
C ALA A 12 33.98 4.24 40.21
N LEU A 13 33.52 5.38 39.67
CA LEU A 13 32.13 5.62 39.32
C LEU A 13 31.86 4.92 37.99
N SER A 14 31.27 3.71 38.04
CA SER A 14 30.81 2.97 36.86
C SER A 14 29.54 3.64 36.33
N LEU A 15 29.68 4.43 35.24
CA LEU A 15 28.54 4.90 34.48
C LEU A 15 27.89 3.69 33.76
N PHE A 16 26.80 3.17 34.32
CA PHE A 16 25.89 2.31 33.58
C PHE A 16 25.15 3.20 32.56
N ALA A 17 25.55 3.13 31.30
CA ALA A 17 24.77 3.66 30.19
C ALA A 17 23.50 2.81 30.07
N VAL A 18 22.39 3.28 30.64
CA VAL A 18 21.07 2.73 30.37
C VAL A 18 20.74 3.11 28.93
N ALA A 19 20.95 2.15 28.01
CA ALA A 19 20.46 2.26 26.65
C ALA A 19 18.91 2.27 26.76
N CYS A 20 18.30 3.48 26.73
CA CYS A 20 16.87 3.64 26.51
C CYS A 20 16.56 3.07 25.12
N HIS A 21 16.13 1.82 25.05
CA HIS A 21 15.42 1.31 23.89
C HIS A 21 14.07 2.05 23.90
N ALA A 22 13.95 3.08 23.08
CA ALA A 22 12.65 3.61 22.75
C ALA A 22 11.85 2.43 22.20
N ALA A 23 10.79 2.03 22.89
CA ALA A 23 9.88 1.00 22.41
C ALA A 23 9.45 1.41 21.00
N ASP A 24 9.53 0.50 20.03
CA ASP A 24 9.09 0.79 18.68
C ASP A 24 7.63 1.25 18.73
N ALA A 25 7.34 2.36 18.03
CA ALA A 25 6.01 2.98 18.05
C ALA A 25 4.92 2.00 17.56
N TYR A 26 5.32 0.99 16.76
CA TYR A 26 4.43 -0.04 16.23
C TYR A 26 5.07 -1.43 16.37
N THR A 27 4.21 -2.45 16.60
CA THR A 27 4.64 -3.81 16.94
C THR A 27 4.18 -4.80 15.86
N GLU A 28 5.08 -5.70 15.45
CA GLU A 28 4.74 -6.83 14.58
C GLU A 28 3.74 -7.77 15.26
N GLY A 29 2.80 -8.28 14.48
CA GLY A 29 1.66 -9.08 14.97
C GLY A 29 0.49 -8.26 15.50
N LYS A 30 0.67 -6.94 15.71
CA LYS A 30 -0.39 -6.04 16.16
C LYS A 30 -0.72 -4.96 15.11
N ASN A 31 0.27 -4.23 14.64
CA ASN A 31 0.08 -3.10 13.72
C ASN A 31 0.48 -3.46 12.29
N TYR A 32 1.38 -4.40 12.12
CA TYR A 32 1.80 -4.96 10.83
C TYR A 32 2.20 -6.42 11.02
N ARG A 33 2.22 -7.18 9.94
CA ARG A 33 2.58 -8.60 9.92
C ARG A 33 3.51 -8.92 8.75
N GLN A 34 4.20 -10.04 8.82
CA GLN A 34 4.85 -10.57 7.63
C GLN A 34 3.80 -11.05 6.62
N VAL A 35 4.09 -10.93 5.33
CA VAL A 35 3.27 -11.52 4.26
C VAL A 35 3.41 -13.04 4.24
N GLY A 36 2.50 -13.74 3.57
CA GLY A 36 2.54 -15.20 3.45
C GLY A 36 3.84 -15.68 2.81
N THR A 37 4.18 -15.17 1.64
CA THR A 37 5.44 -15.45 0.96
C THR A 37 6.10 -14.15 0.50
N PRO A 38 7.22 -13.74 1.12
CA PRO A 38 7.91 -12.51 0.75
C PRO A 38 8.41 -12.53 -0.69
N GLN A 39 8.24 -11.40 -1.38
CA GLN A 39 8.72 -11.20 -2.74
C GLN A 39 9.96 -10.31 -2.75
N LYS A 40 10.89 -10.62 -3.65
CA LYS A 40 12.06 -9.75 -3.86
C LYS A 40 11.63 -8.50 -4.64
N PRO A 41 12.12 -7.31 -4.26
CA PRO A 41 11.85 -6.10 -5.01
C PRO A 41 12.46 -6.19 -6.41
N ALA A 42 11.77 -5.61 -7.40
CA ALA A 42 12.28 -5.50 -8.76
C ALA A 42 13.57 -4.66 -8.83
N ASP A 43 13.62 -3.58 -8.06
CA ASP A 43 14.83 -2.77 -7.85
C ASP A 43 15.22 -2.80 -6.36
N PRO A 44 16.40 -3.37 -6.01
CA PRO A 44 16.84 -3.44 -4.61
C PRO A 44 17.14 -2.07 -3.99
N LYS A 45 17.28 -1.00 -4.78
CA LYS A 45 17.49 0.36 -4.29
C LYS A 45 16.20 1.08 -3.94
N ARG A 46 15.05 0.57 -4.36
CA ARG A 46 13.74 1.18 -4.16
C ARG A 46 12.86 0.34 -3.25
N ILE A 47 12.01 0.99 -2.48
CA ILE A 47 11.03 0.32 -1.63
C ILE A 47 9.67 0.44 -2.32
N THR A 48 9.11 -0.69 -2.74
CA THR A 48 7.75 -0.71 -3.26
C THR A 48 6.77 -0.73 -2.11
N VAL A 49 5.74 0.10 -2.19
CA VAL A 49 4.54 0.06 -1.37
C VAL A 49 3.38 -0.26 -2.28
N GLU A 50 2.77 -1.41 -2.06
CA GLU A 50 1.65 -1.93 -2.87
C GLU A 50 0.37 -1.77 -2.06
N GLU A 51 -0.59 -1.01 -2.57
CA GLU A 51 -1.92 -0.87 -1.97
C GLU A 51 -2.88 -1.86 -2.61
N PHE A 52 -3.32 -2.85 -1.85
CA PHE A 52 -4.43 -3.71 -2.24
C PHE A 52 -5.74 -3.00 -1.90
N PHE A 53 -6.52 -2.68 -2.92
CA PHE A 53 -7.76 -1.91 -2.79
C PHE A 53 -8.90 -2.51 -3.61
N TRP A 54 -10.12 -2.05 -3.36
CA TRP A 54 -11.28 -2.34 -4.18
C TRP A 54 -12.15 -1.09 -4.33
N TYR A 55 -12.58 -0.76 -5.53
CA TYR A 55 -13.46 0.39 -5.76
C TYR A 55 -14.75 0.36 -4.96
N GLY A 56 -15.33 -0.83 -4.70
CA GLY A 56 -16.52 -0.98 -3.86
C GLY A 56 -16.25 -0.94 -2.36
N CYS A 57 -15.01 -0.74 -1.91
CA CYS A 57 -14.65 -0.69 -0.49
C CYS A 57 -14.80 0.72 0.09
N PRO A 58 -15.73 0.97 1.06
CA PRO A 58 -15.88 2.28 1.66
C PRO A 58 -14.63 2.77 2.39
N HIS A 59 -13.88 1.86 3.03
CA HIS A 59 -12.65 2.22 3.74
C HIS A 59 -11.56 2.69 2.77
N CYS A 60 -11.44 2.06 1.58
CA CYS A 60 -10.52 2.53 0.53
C CYS A 60 -10.92 3.93 0.04
N TYR A 61 -12.21 4.13 -0.24
CA TYR A 61 -12.73 5.44 -0.65
C TYR A 61 -12.43 6.55 0.37
N HIS A 62 -12.67 6.29 1.66
CA HIS A 62 -12.41 7.28 2.71
C HIS A 62 -10.92 7.55 2.92
N LEU A 63 -10.06 6.56 2.66
CA LEU A 63 -8.61 6.69 2.79
C LEU A 63 -7.96 7.41 1.61
N GLU A 64 -8.58 7.40 0.42
CA GLU A 64 -8.00 7.94 -0.82
C GLU A 64 -7.44 9.37 -0.69
N PRO A 65 -8.12 10.34 -0.03
CA PRO A 65 -7.55 11.68 0.15
C PRO A 65 -6.25 11.69 0.96
N GLU A 66 -6.11 10.80 1.94
CA GLU A 66 -4.89 10.68 2.76
C GLU A 66 -3.77 10.02 1.95
N VAL A 67 -4.08 9.00 1.14
CA VAL A 67 -3.12 8.37 0.22
C VAL A 67 -2.59 9.39 -0.77
N GLU A 68 -3.46 10.18 -1.41
CA GLU A 68 -3.06 11.23 -2.34
C GLU A 68 -2.19 12.32 -1.70
N ALA A 69 -2.45 12.67 -0.44
CA ALA A 69 -1.61 13.59 0.32
C ALA A 69 -0.25 12.96 0.64
N TRP A 70 -0.24 11.70 1.08
CA TRP A 70 0.98 10.95 1.39
C TRP A 70 1.87 10.75 0.16
N LEU A 71 1.29 10.50 -1.01
CA LEU A 71 2.03 10.37 -2.27
C LEU A 71 2.89 11.60 -2.60
N LYS A 72 2.48 12.79 -2.17
CA LYS A 72 3.23 14.04 -2.36
C LYS A 72 4.43 14.17 -1.43
N THR A 73 4.44 13.43 -0.32
CA THR A 73 5.42 13.56 0.76
C THR A 73 6.28 12.32 0.99
N LYS A 74 5.91 11.16 0.40
CA LYS A 74 6.67 9.92 0.51
C LYS A 74 8.12 10.09 0.07
N GLY A 75 9.03 9.29 0.61
CA GLY A 75 10.45 9.32 0.24
C GLY A 75 10.66 9.10 -1.27
N ALA A 76 11.66 9.76 -1.83
CA ALA A 76 12.00 9.64 -3.25
C ALA A 76 12.44 8.21 -3.65
N ASP A 77 12.87 7.41 -2.69
CA ASP A 77 13.23 5.99 -2.83
C ASP A 77 12.04 5.03 -2.74
N VAL A 78 10.82 5.56 -2.58
CA VAL A 78 9.60 4.76 -2.44
C VAL A 78 8.81 4.80 -3.74
N ASP A 79 8.51 3.60 -4.29
CA ASP A 79 7.55 3.41 -5.37
C ASP A 79 6.19 3.01 -4.79
N PHE A 80 5.13 3.60 -5.32
CA PHE A 80 3.78 3.26 -4.92
C PHE A 80 3.03 2.64 -6.10
N VAL A 81 2.36 1.52 -5.85
CA VAL A 81 1.60 0.77 -6.85
C VAL A 81 0.24 0.41 -6.26
N ARG A 82 -0.83 0.71 -6.99
CA ARG A 82 -2.18 0.23 -6.64
C ARG A 82 -2.42 -1.14 -7.27
N ILE A 83 -2.91 -2.08 -6.46
CA ILE A 83 -3.26 -3.44 -6.87
C ILE A 83 -4.75 -3.62 -6.56
N PRO A 84 -5.64 -3.55 -7.56
CA PRO A 84 -7.03 -3.87 -7.33
C PRO A 84 -7.18 -5.32 -6.91
N ASN A 85 -8.12 -5.59 -6.00
CA ASN A 85 -8.37 -6.95 -5.50
C ASN A 85 -9.87 -7.24 -5.45
N THR A 86 -10.27 -8.38 -5.95
CA THR A 86 -11.67 -8.76 -6.05
C THR A 86 -12.26 -9.20 -4.71
N LEU A 87 -11.44 -9.68 -3.78
CA LEU A 87 -11.88 -10.39 -2.57
C LEU A 87 -12.86 -11.54 -2.88
N GLY A 88 -12.73 -12.16 -4.05
CA GLY A 88 -13.60 -13.24 -4.52
C GLY A 88 -15.03 -12.82 -4.89
N ARG A 89 -15.29 -11.52 -5.08
CA ARG A 89 -16.62 -11.00 -5.46
C ARG A 89 -16.72 -10.78 -6.96
N PRO A 90 -17.83 -11.20 -7.63
CA PRO A 90 -18.01 -10.95 -9.08
C PRO A 90 -17.96 -9.46 -9.45
N ILE A 91 -18.54 -8.57 -8.63
CA ILE A 91 -18.46 -7.13 -8.83
C ILE A 91 -17.03 -6.60 -8.63
N GLY A 92 -16.24 -7.27 -7.78
CA GLY A 92 -14.83 -6.97 -7.60
C GLY A 92 -14.01 -7.20 -8.87
N GLU A 93 -14.26 -8.32 -9.57
CA GLU A 93 -13.63 -8.64 -10.85
C GLU A 93 -13.90 -7.57 -11.92
N LEU A 94 -15.14 -7.09 -11.99
CA LEU A 94 -15.50 -6.00 -12.90
C LEU A 94 -14.75 -4.71 -12.58
N HIS A 95 -14.64 -4.35 -11.31
CA HIS A 95 -13.94 -3.15 -10.85
C HIS A 95 -12.41 -3.27 -11.05
N GLU A 96 -11.86 -4.45 -10.85
CA GLU A 96 -10.45 -4.74 -11.13
C GLU A 96 -10.13 -4.58 -12.62
N ARG A 97 -10.98 -5.14 -13.49
CA ARG A 97 -10.90 -4.97 -14.94
C ARG A 97 -10.95 -3.50 -15.32
N ALA A 98 -11.85 -2.72 -14.71
CA ALA A 98 -11.94 -1.28 -14.93
C ALA A 98 -10.62 -0.57 -14.63
N TYR A 99 -9.96 -0.91 -13.52
CA TYR A 99 -8.65 -0.34 -13.19
C TYR A 99 -7.62 -0.65 -14.27
N TYR A 100 -7.48 -1.91 -14.70
CA TYR A 100 -6.47 -2.29 -15.68
C TYR A 100 -6.78 -1.80 -17.10
N ILE A 101 -8.05 -1.56 -17.45
CA ILE A 101 -8.43 -0.83 -18.66
C ILE A 101 -7.88 0.60 -18.57
N ALA A 102 -8.13 1.30 -17.48
CA ALA A 102 -7.68 2.67 -17.28
C ALA A 102 -6.14 2.78 -17.25
N ASP A 103 -5.47 1.84 -16.60
CA ASP A 103 -4.01 1.76 -16.57
C ASP A 103 -3.43 1.56 -17.97
N THR A 104 -3.96 0.60 -18.73
CA THR A 104 -3.51 0.31 -20.11
C THR A 104 -3.74 1.48 -21.05
N LEU A 105 -4.81 2.25 -20.86
CA LEU A 105 -5.11 3.46 -21.64
C LEU A 105 -4.36 4.71 -21.14
N GLY A 106 -3.66 4.63 -19.98
CA GLY A 106 -2.98 5.77 -19.39
C GLY A 106 -3.92 6.87 -18.89
N ILE A 107 -5.11 6.50 -18.39
CA ILE A 107 -6.17 7.43 -17.97
C ILE A 107 -6.53 7.34 -16.48
N LEU A 108 -5.73 6.63 -15.68
CA LEU A 108 -6.00 6.46 -14.24
C LEU A 108 -6.16 7.80 -13.51
N ASP A 109 -5.34 8.79 -13.84
CA ASP A 109 -5.39 10.15 -13.26
C ASP A 109 -6.76 10.84 -13.46
N LYS A 110 -7.49 10.48 -14.52
CA LYS A 110 -8.80 11.05 -14.86
C LYS A 110 -9.98 10.17 -14.42
N THR A 111 -9.75 8.91 -14.09
CA THR A 111 -10.83 7.93 -13.91
C THR A 111 -10.85 7.29 -12.53
N HIS A 112 -9.72 7.22 -11.82
CA HIS A 112 -9.62 6.54 -10.54
C HIS A 112 -10.55 7.15 -9.48
N LYS A 113 -10.37 8.43 -9.19
CA LYS A 113 -11.25 9.15 -8.26
C LYS A 113 -12.71 9.22 -8.75
N PRO A 114 -13.01 9.58 -10.02
CA PRO A 114 -14.38 9.55 -10.51
C PRO A 114 -15.10 8.22 -10.37
N LEU A 115 -14.41 7.08 -10.52
CA LEU A 115 -15.04 5.78 -10.33
C LEU A 115 -15.38 5.51 -8.86
N PHE A 116 -14.49 5.87 -7.93
CA PHE A 116 -14.79 5.85 -6.50
C PHE A 116 -15.98 6.77 -6.17
N ASP A 117 -15.98 8.01 -6.66
CA ASP A 117 -17.06 8.99 -6.40
C ASP A 117 -18.42 8.51 -6.97
N ALA A 118 -18.42 7.90 -8.16
CA ALA A 118 -19.64 7.36 -8.74
C ALA A 118 -20.26 6.28 -7.83
N ILE A 119 -19.46 5.39 -7.29
CA ILE A 119 -19.92 4.31 -6.42
C ILE A 119 -20.35 4.84 -5.05
N HIS A 120 -19.51 5.64 -4.38
CA HIS A 120 -19.69 5.97 -2.96
C HIS A 120 -20.41 7.30 -2.70
N ALA A 121 -20.18 8.31 -3.55
CA ALA A 121 -20.81 9.62 -3.38
C ALA A 121 -22.12 9.77 -4.15
N GLN A 122 -22.22 9.13 -5.33
CA GLN A 122 -23.38 9.27 -6.22
C GLN A 122 -24.33 8.06 -6.15
N GLY A 123 -23.89 6.95 -5.54
CA GLY A 123 -24.70 5.73 -5.37
C GLY A 123 -24.89 4.91 -6.65
N PHE A 124 -24.08 5.13 -7.68
CA PHE A 124 -24.09 4.31 -8.89
C PHE A 124 -23.22 3.07 -8.69
N PRO A 125 -23.77 1.86 -8.74
CA PRO A 125 -23.01 0.65 -8.40
C PRO A 125 -21.92 0.29 -9.40
N MET A 126 -21.88 0.94 -10.58
CA MET A 126 -20.92 0.65 -11.65
C MET A 126 -20.79 -0.86 -11.91
N SER A 127 -21.95 -1.52 -12.06
CA SER A 127 -22.09 -2.98 -12.08
C SER A 127 -22.04 -3.60 -13.48
N THR A 128 -21.74 -2.81 -14.50
CA THR A 128 -21.57 -3.27 -15.89
C THR A 128 -20.38 -2.58 -16.54
N LEU A 129 -19.73 -3.26 -17.51
CA LEU A 129 -18.67 -2.63 -18.32
C LEU A 129 -19.18 -1.40 -19.09
N GLU A 130 -20.44 -1.42 -19.49
CA GLU A 130 -21.07 -0.30 -20.20
C GLU A 130 -21.12 0.97 -19.31
N SER A 131 -21.59 0.84 -18.06
CA SER A 131 -21.63 1.98 -17.13
C SER A 131 -20.25 2.55 -16.83
N ILE A 132 -19.24 1.68 -16.71
CA ILE A 132 -17.85 2.08 -16.50
C ILE A 132 -17.28 2.73 -17.77
N ARG A 133 -17.55 2.17 -18.95
CA ARG A 133 -17.16 2.75 -20.24
C ARG A 133 -17.70 4.18 -20.39
N ASP A 134 -18.99 4.35 -20.13
CA ASP A 134 -19.64 5.66 -20.28
C ASP A 134 -19.03 6.69 -19.33
N LEU A 135 -18.72 6.31 -18.10
CA LEU A 135 -17.97 7.15 -17.15
C LEU A 135 -16.58 7.51 -17.71
N TYR A 136 -15.83 6.55 -18.27
CA TYR A 136 -14.48 6.80 -18.80
C TYR A 136 -14.49 7.67 -20.05
N VAL A 137 -15.51 7.50 -20.92
CA VAL A 137 -15.74 8.37 -22.07
C VAL A 137 -15.97 9.81 -21.59
N GLU A 138 -16.83 10.00 -20.59
CA GLU A 138 -17.13 11.33 -20.04
C GLU A 138 -15.91 11.97 -19.36
N LYS A 139 -15.20 11.23 -18.51
CA LYS A 139 -14.14 11.79 -17.65
C LYS A 139 -12.78 11.88 -18.34
N ALA A 140 -12.44 10.93 -19.19
CA ALA A 140 -11.13 10.87 -19.85
C ALA A 140 -11.14 11.29 -21.31
N GLY A 141 -12.32 11.39 -21.94
CA GLY A 141 -12.45 11.77 -23.35
C GLY A 141 -12.02 10.67 -24.33
N ILE A 142 -11.99 9.41 -23.89
CA ILE A 142 -11.75 8.27 -24.78
C ILE A 142 -13.01 7.96 -25.58
N THR A 143 -12.87 7.21 -26.66
CA THR A 143 -14.01 6.70 -27.43
C THR A 143 -14.50 5.35 -26.86
N PRO A 144 -15.80 4.99 -27.04
CA PRO A 144 -16.28 3.65 -26.70
C PRO A 144 -15.43 2.54 -27.35
N ALA A 145 -15.02 2.71 -28.61
CA ALA A 145 -14.21 1.75 -29.34
C ALA A 145 -12.81 1.53 -28.71
N GLN A 146 -12.20 2.58 -28.14
CA GLN A 146 -10.93 2.44 -27.41
C GLN A 146 -11.10 1.61 -26.15
N PHE A 147 -12.16 1.83 -25.40
CA PHE A 147 -12.47 1.03 -24.21
C PHE A 147 -12.77 -0.43 -24.59
N ASP A 148 -13.71 -0.65 -25.50
CA ASP A 148 -14.16 -1.99 -25.91
C ASP A 148 -13.02 -2.81 -26.53
N GLY A 149 -12.12 -2.15 -27.27
CA GLY A 149 -10.98 -2.80 -27.91
C GLY A 149 -9.96 -3.41 -26.95
N ILE A 150 -9.90 -2.95 -25.70
CA ILE A 150 -8.96 -3.48 -24.71
C ILE A 150 -9.63 -4.15 -23.51
N ALA A 151 -10.94 -3.99 -23.33
CA ALA A 151 -11.65 -4.48 -22.16
C ALA A 151 -11.42 -5.97 -21.87
N HIS A 152 -11.24 -6.79 -22.89
CA HIS A 152 -10.97 -8.22 -22.81
C HIS A 152 -9.62 -8.59 -23.49
N SER A 153 -8.67 -7.65 -23.50
CA SER A 153 -7.36 -7.90 -24.08
C SER A 153 -6.50 -8.79 -23.18
N PHE A 154 -5.55 -9.49 -23.80
CA PHE A 154 -4.56 -10.30 -23.07
C PHE A 154 -3.79 -9.49 -22.02
N VAL A 155 -3.53 -8.20 -22.27
CA VAL A 155 -2.82 -7.31 -21.33
C VAL A 155 -3.64 -7.12 -20.06
N VAL A 156 -4.92 -6.75 -20.19
CA VAL A 156 -5.84 -6.58 -19.05
C VAL A 156 -5.99 -7.89 -18.28
N ASP A 157 -6.33 -8.99 -18.98
CA ASP A 157 -6.55 -10.30 -18.34
C ASP A 157 -5.29 -10.83 -17.63
N SER A 158 -4.10 -10.62 -18.20
CA SER A 158 -2.85 -11.04 -17.55
C SER A 158 -2.49 -10.15 -16.36
N SER A 159 -2.87 -8.87 -16.35
CA SER A 159 -2.67 -7.98 -15.22
C SER A 159 -3.57 -8.36 -14.04
N MET A 160 -4.84 -8.68 -14.30
CA MET A 160 -5.77 -9.19 -13.30
C MET A 160 -5.24 -10.49 -12.66
N ARG A 161 -4.86 -11.48 -13.47
CA ARG A 161 -4.26 -12.72 -12.94
C ARG A 161 -3.04 -12.49 -12.07
N ARG A 162 -2.15 -11.57 -12.46
CA ARG A 162 -0.97 -11.22 -11.62
C ARG A 162 -1.36 -10.57 -10.30
N ALA A 163 -2.39 -9.73 -10.28
CA ALA A 163 -2.89 -9.12 -9.07
C ALA A 163 -3.48 -10.15 -8.11
N ASP A 164 -4.30 -11.06 -8.62
CA ASP A 164 -4.87 -12.16 -7.85
C ASP A 164 -3.79 -13.11 -7.29
N ASP A 165 -2.82 -13.51 -8.12
CA ASP A 165 -1.69 -14.35 -7.70
C ASP A 165 -0.86 -13.66 -6.61
N LEU A 166 -0.66 -12.35 -6.72
CA LEU A 166 0.08 -11.57 -5.75
C LEU A 166 -0.69 -11.44 -4.42
N ALA A 167 -2.00 -11.21 -4.50
CA ALA A 167 -2.86 -11.17 -3.33
C ALA A 167 -2.87 -12.51 -2.57
N MET A 168 -2.94 -13.64 -3.28
CA MET A 168 -2.83 -14.97 -2.69
C MET A 168 -1.44 -15.19 -2.06
N THR A 169 -0.38 -14.83 -2.76
CA THR A 169 1.01 -14.98 -2.31
C THR A 169 1.27 -14.21 -1.01
N TYR A 170 0.75 -13.01 -0.88
CA TYR A 170 0.87 -12.19 0.32
C TYR A 170 -0.14 -12.53 1.43
N GLY A 171 -1.13 -13.35 1.13
CA GLY A 171 -2.22 -13.67 2.06
C GLY A 171 -3.09 -12.45 2.37
N ILE A 172 -3.50 -11.73 1.33
CA ILE A 172 -4.39 -10.57 1.44
C ILE A 172 -5.82 -11.05 1.64
N THR A 173 -6.46 -10.61 2.72
CA THR A 173 -7.82 -11.02 3.09
C THR A 173 -8.80 -9.86 3.19
N GLY A 174 -8.32 -8.63 3.01
CA GLY A 174 -9.15 -7.43 3.11
C GLY A 174 -8.52 -6.22 2.42
N THR A 175 -9.32 -5.17 2.28
CA THR A 175 -8.90 -3.89 1.69
C THR A 175 -9.34 -2.71 2.57
N PRO A 176 -8.55 -1.61 2.65
CA PRO A 176 -7.21 -1.51 2.12
C PRO A 176 -6.20 -2.33 2.91
N THR A 177 -5.19 -2.89 2.23
CA THR A 177 -4.00 -3.48 2.85
C THR A 177 -2.77 -2.98 2.07
N PHE A 178 -1.74 -2.53 2.79
CA PHE A 178 -0.48 -2.07 2.18
C PHE A 178 0.59 -3.11 2.39
N VAL A 179 1.29 -3.50 1.32
CA VAL A 179 2.48 -4.35 1.42
C VAL A 179 3.72 -3.52 1.15
N VAL A 180 4.66 -3.54 2.09
CA VAL A 180 5.88 -2.74 2.05
C VAL A 180 7.08 -3.63 1.78
N GLY A 181 7.78 -3.33 0.70
CA GLY A 181 9.01 -4.03 0.29
C GLY A 181 8.81 -5.49 -0.03
N GLY A 182 7.58 -5.91 -0.39
CA GLY A 182 7.22 -7.30 -0.64
C GLY A 182 7.30 -8.20 0.60
N LYS A 183 7.37 -7.64 1.81
CA LYS A 183 7.70 -8.39 3.03
C LYS A 183 6.71 -8.20 4.18
N TYR A 184 6.22 -6.99 4.38
CA TYR A 184 5.35 -6.65 5.50
C TYR A 184 4.01 -6.12 5.02
N ALA A 185 2.93 -6.66 5.56
CA ALA A 185 1.58 -6.18 5.33
C ALA A 185 1.10 -5.30 6.50
N VAL A 186 0.44 -4.20 6.17
CA VAL A 186 -0.23 -3.28 7.09
C VAL A 186 -1.70 -3.27 6.70
N ASP A 187 -2.52 -3.91 7.50
CA ASP A 187 -3.98 -3.98 7.27
C ASP A 187 -4.66 -2.67 7.72
N ALA A 188 -5.89 -2.45 7.26
CA ALA A 188 -6.68 -1.25 7.58
C ALA A 188 -6.76 -1.01 9.09
N GLN A 189 -6.35 0.18 9.53
CA GLN A 189 -6.40 0.64 10.92
C GLN A 189 -6.30 2.18 10.98
N ASP A 190 -6.63 2.77 12.12
CA ASP A 190 -6.47 4.21 12.30
C ASP A 190 -4.99 4.62 12.13
N GLY A 191 -4.76 5.62 11.29
CA GLY A 191 -3.43 6.10 10.99
C GLY A 191 -2.56 5.10 10.22
N VAL A 192 -3.16 4.25 9.37
CA VAL A 192 -2.49 3.20 8.60
C VAL A 192 -1.25 3.71 7.87
N LEU A 193 -1.28 4.91 7.28
CA LEU A 193 -0.12 5.47 6.55
C LEU A 193 1.07 5.81 7.46
N LYS A 194 0.83 6.10 8.75
CA LYS A 194 1.92 6.27 9.74
C LYS A 194 2.61 4.93 10.03
N VAL A 195 1.82 3.84 10.05
CA VAL A 195 2.38 2.48 10.18
C VAL A 195 3.15 2.10 8.92
N VAL A 196 2.64 2.45 7.74
CA VAL A 196 3.36 2.26 6.46
C VAL A 196 4.71 2.98 6.49
N ASP A 197 4.77 4.25 6.92
CA ASP A 197 6.03 5.01 7.04
C ASP A 197 7.01 4.36 8.01
N PHE A 198 6.51 3.86 9.15
CA PHE A 198 7.33 3.12 10.10
C PHE A 198 7.90 1.85 9.48
N VAL A 199 7.10 1.08 8.77
CA VAL A 199 7.53 -0.15 8.10
C VAL A 199 8.49 0.14 6.95
N ILE A 200 8.32 1.23 6.21
CA ILE A 200 9.30 1.72 5.22
C ILE A 200 10.66 1.97 5.88
N ALA A 201 10.67 2.66 7.03
CA ALA A 201 11.90 2.90 7.77
C ALA A 201 12.56 1.61 8.28
N LYS A 202 11.74 0.63 8.70
CA LYS A 202 12.20 -0.72 9.08
C LYS A 202 12.86 -1.43 7.89
N VAL A 203 12.20 -1.49 6.74
CA VAL A 203 12.73 -2.11 5.51
C VAL A 203 14.04 -1.45 5.07
N ARG A 204 14.17 -0.12 5.18
CA ARG A 204 15.43 0.59 4.90
C ARG A 204 16.58 0.15 5.80
N LYS A 205 16.31 -0.11 7.09
CA LYS A 205 17.33 -0.60 8.04
C LYS A 205 17.75 -2.03 7.73
N GLU A 206 16.83 -2.88 7.28
CA GLU A 206 17.10 -4.29 6.97
C GLU A 206 17.88 -4.50 5.67
N ARG A 207 17.94 -3.48 4.79
CA ARG A 207 18.68 -3.52 3.51
C ARG A 207 20.15 -3.08 3.64
N LYS A 208 20.52 -2.52 4.80
CA LYS A 208 21.90 -2.11 5.11
C LYS A 208 22.71 -3.26 5.67
#